data_21adfe858156d1c8715bc23f6f59499f
#
_entry.id   21adfe858156d1c8715bc23f6f59499f
#
_cell.length_a   1.000
_cell.length_b   1.000
_cell.length_c   1.000
_cell.angle_alpha   90.00
_cell.angle_beta   90.00
_cell.angle_gamma   90.00
#
_symmetry.space_group_name_H-M   'P 1'
#
loop_
_entity.id
_entity.type
_entity.pdbx_description
1 polymer ?
#
loop_
_entity_poly.entity_id
_entity_poly.type
_entity_poly.pdbx_seq_one_letter_code
_entity_poly.pdbx_strand_id
1 'polypeptide(L)'
;GVGSAAVDFQVSTGRMPLAAPGVQAMPKMPSYNEIETAALAAFVATLAPGPAIPTEEMLDTTDAEVALGGELFRTNCAQCHGANGVGGALSQGRVAPSLMGSDAKLIYEAMVSGPQSMPVFADTTLSIEDKQGIIRYIQELQKNESPGGFSLGRLGPVTEGLFIFIVGLGALIIAA
;
A
#
# COMPACT_ATOMS: atom_id res chain seq x y z
N GLY A 1 -14.80 -17.02 5.19
CA GLY A 1 -15.08 -16.32 3.93
C GLY A 1 -14.10 -15.18 3.67
N VAL A 2 -14.23 -14.54 2.52
CA VAL A 2 -13.35 -13.42 2.15
C VAL A 2 -13.75 -12.11 2.84
N GLY A 3 -14.99 -12.00 3.30
CA GLY A 3 -15.51 -10.81 4.00
C GLY A 3 -15.81 -9.64 3.08
N SER A 4 -16.47 -8.62 3.64
CA SER A 4 -16.84 -7.40 2.91
C SER A 4 -15.63 -6.51 2.58
N ALA A 5 -14.62 -6.46 3.44
CA ALA A 5 -13.40 -5.67 3.19
C ALA A 5 -12.66 -6.11 1.92
N ALA A 6 -12.54 -7.43 1.69
CA ALA A 6 -11.88 -7.93 0.48
C ALA A 6 -12.66 -7.56 -0.80
N VAL A 7 -13.99 -7.59 -0.73
CA VAL A 7 -14.84 -7.22 -1.89
C VAL A 7 -14.74 -5.73 -2.15
N ASP A 8 -14.88 -4.91 -1.11
CA ASP A 8 -14.76 -3.45 -1.24
C ASP A 8 -13.40 -3.08 -1.83
N PHE A 9 -12.30 -3.59 -1.26
CA PHE A 9 -10.95 -3.37 -1.79
C PHE A 9 -10.81 -3.74 -3.27
N GLN A 10 -11.26 -4.93 -3.66
CA GLN A 10 -11.06 -5.43 -5.03
C GLN A 10 -11.92 -4.68 -6.05
N VAL A 11 -13.14 -4.32 -5.69
CA VAL A 11 -14.11 -3.69 -6.58
C VAL A 11 -13.87 -2.18 -6.67
N SER A 12 -13.68 -1.50 -5.53
CA SER A 12 -13.44 -0.05 -5.48
C SER A 12 -12.14 0.36 -6.18
N THR A 13 -11.11 -0.51 -6.14
CA THR A 13 -9.85 -0.27 -6.86
C THR A 13 -9.90 -0.73 -8.32
N GLY A 14 -11.02 -1.25 -8.79
CA GLY A 14 -11.21 -1.77 -10.15
C GLY A 14 -10.41 -3.03 -10.46
N ARG A 15 -9.76 -3.67 -9.48
CA ARG A 15 -9.08 -4.95 -9.68
C ARG A 15 -10.05 -6.04 -10.13
N MET A 16 -11.25 -6.02 -9.58
CA MET A 16 -12.36 -6.88 -10.01
C MET A 16 -13.49 -6.05 -10.63
N PRO A 17 -14.21 -6.58 -11.66
CA PRO A 17 -13.91 -7.83 -12.38
C PRO A 17 -12.60 -7.77 -13.17
N LEU A 18 -11.90 -8.90 -13.29
CA LEU A 18 -10.68 -8.98 -14.11
C LEU A 18 -11.00 -8.69 -15.58
N ALA A 19 -10.15 -7.89 -16.23
CA ALA A 19 -10.25 -7.63 -17.66
C ALA A 19 -9.76 -8.83 -18.50
N ALA A 20 -8.71 -9.53 -18.02
CA ALA A 20 -8.13 -10.71 -18.63
C ALA A 20 -7.36 -11.52 -17.57
N PRO A 21 -7.14 -12.83 -17.76
CA PRO A 21 -6.26 -13.60 -16.93
C PRO A 21 -4.83 -13.02 -16.94
N GLY A 22 -4.19 -13.00 -15.76
CA GLY A 22 -2.84 -12.46 -15.61
C GLY A 22 -2.21 -12.91 -14.29
N VAL A 23 -0.91 -12.60 -14.13
CA VAL A 23 -0.17 -12.93 -12.91
C VAL A 23 -0.62 -12.10 -11.70
N GLN A 24 -1.27 -10.98 -11.96
CA GLN A 24 -1.73 -10.03 -10.93
C GLN A 24 -2.91 -9.22 -11.44
N ALA A 25 -3.89 -8.96 -10.57
CA ALA A 25 -4.98 -8.03 -10.82
C ALA A 25 -4.51 -6.59 -10.55
N MET A 26 -4.18 -5.87 -11.60
CA MET A 26 -3.77 -4.46 -11.49
C MET A 26 -4.97 -3.55 -11.23
N PRO A 27 -4.78 -2.45 -10.49
CA PRO A 27 -5.83 -1.44 -10.34
C PRO A 27 -6.18 -0.82 -11.69
N LYS A 28 -7.45 -0.55 -11.89
CA LYS A 28 -7.99 0.13 -13.08
C LYS A 28 -9.21 0.96 -12.67
N MET A 29 -9.80 1.67 -13.62
CA MET A 29 -11.05 2.39 -13.37
C MET A 29 -12.13 1.40 -12.86
N PRO A 30 -12.76 1.67 -11.69
CA PRO A 30 -13.82 0.84 -11.16
C PRO A 30 -14.98 0.68 -12.16
N SER A 31 -15.53 -0.53 -12.23
CA SER A 31 -16.68 -0.83 -13.10
C SER A 31 -18.02 -0.55 -12.41
N TYR A 32 -18.00 -0.36 -11.10
CA TYR A 32 -19.17 -0.15 -10.25
C TYR A 32 -19.00 1.14 -9.44
N ASN A 33 -20.12 1.82 -9.17
CA ASN A 33 -20.13 2.98 -8.28
C ASN A 33 -20.09 2.53 -6.79
N GLU A 34 -20.00 3.49 -5.87
CA GLU A 34 -19.89 3.21 -4.43
C GLU A 34 -21.08 2.43 -3.89
N ILE A 35 -22.32 2.75 -4.33
CA ILE A 35 -23.54 2.06 -3.87
C ILE A 35 -23.54 0.60 -4.34
N GLU A 36 -23.18 0.38 -5.60
CA GLU A 36 -23.09 -0.96 -6.17
C GLU A 36 -21.99 -1.79 -5.50
N THR A 37 -20.83 -1.16 -5.24
CA THR A 37 -19.71 -1.79 -4.53
C THR A 37 -20.12 -2.19 -3.12
N ALA A 38 -20.79 -1.31 -2.39
CA ALA A 38 -21.31 -1.60 -1.05
C ALA A 38 -22.35 -2.73 -1.05
N ALA A 39 -23.23 -2.76 -2.06
CA ALA A 39 -24.20 -3.83 -2.21
C ALA A 39 -23.54 -5.20 -2.51
N LEU A 40 -22.52 -5.22 -3.36
CA LEU A 40 -21.72 -6.42 -3.63
C LEU A 40 -20.99 -6.91 -2.37
N ALA A 41 -20.36 -6.00 -1.62
CA ALA A 41 -19.67 -6.32 -0.38
C ALA A 41 -20.64 -6.88 0.68
N ALA A 42 -21.80 -6.26 0.84
CA ALA A 42 -22.85 -6.73 1.74
C ALA A 42 -23.38 -8.11 1.33
N PHE A 43 -23.63 -8.35 0.05
CA PHE A 43 -24.07 -9.65 -0.43
C PHE A 43 -23.05 -10.75 -0.14
N VAL A 44 -21.77 -10.53 -0.46
CA VAL A 44 -20.73 -11.55 -0.22
C VAL A 44 -20.54 -11.81 1.28
N ALA A 45 -20.70 -10.81 2.13
CA ALA A 45 -20.64 -10.97 3.58
C ALA A 45 -21.74 -11.94 4.12
N THR A 46 -22.89 -12.06 3.43
CA THR A 46 -23.93 -13.02 3.81
C THR A 46 -23.58 -14.47 3.50
N LEU A 47 -22.62 -14.70 2.59
CA LEU A 47 -22.28 -16.05 2.16
C LEU A 47 -21.37 -16.77 3.16
N ALA A 48 -20.45 -16.06 3.80
CA ALA A 48 -19.61 -16.59 4.86
C ALA A 48 -18.94 -15.45 5.66
N PRO A 49 -18.70 -15.64 6.98
CA PRO A 49 -18.00 -14.63 7.79
C PRO A 49 -16.57 -14.37 7.30
N GLY A 50 -16.11 -13.14 7.44
CA GLY A 50 -14.77 -12.69 7.05
C GLY A 50 -14.53 -11.25 7.52
N PRO A 51 -13.36 -10.64 7.20
CA PRO A 51 -13.05 -9.28 7.60
C PRO A 51 -14.11 -8.28 7.12
N ALA A 52 -14.57 -7.44 8.03
CA ALA A 52 -15.52 -6.36 7.72
C ALA A 52 -14.80 -5.14 7.17
N ILE A 53 -15.52 -4.30 6.43
CA ILE A 53 -15.07 -2.95 6.06
C ILE A 53 -14.76 -2.20 7.36
N PRO A 54 -13.60 -1.52 7.48
CA PRO A 54 -13.23 -0.83 8.70
C PRO A 54 -14.19 0.32 9.02
N THR A 55 -14.43 0.52 10.31
CA THR A 55 -15.20 1.66 10.81
C THR A 55 -14.32 2.92 10.83
N GLU A 56 -14.95 4.09 10.93
CA GLU A 56 -14.25 5.38 11.11
C GLU A 56 -13.26 5.35 12.30
N GLU A 57 -13.68 4.72 13.42
CA GLU A 57 -12.84 4.55 14.61
C GLU A 57 -11.58 3.73 14.33
N MET A 58 -11.67 2.66 13.53
CA MET A 58 -10.52 1.85 13.12
C MET A 58 -9.58 2.60 12.19
N LEU A 59 -10.06 3.63 11.51
CA LEU A 59 -9.29 4.46 10.58
C LEU A 59 -8.75 5.74 11.22
N ASP A 60 -9.18 6.05 12.45
CA ASP A 60 -8.69 7.22 13.17
C ASP A 60 -7.24 6.99 13.61
N THR A 61 -6.35 7.81 13.08
CA THR A 61 -4.91 7.76 13.35
C THR A 61 -4.43 8.93 14.20
N THR A 62 -5.34 9.70 14.79
CA THR A 62 -5.02 10.95 15.49
C THR A 62 -4.06 10.72 16.65
N ASP A 63 -4.31 9.69 17.46
CA ASP A 63 -3.51 9.34 18.63
C ASP A 63 -2.44 8.26 18.34
N ALA A 64 -2.33 7.81 17.07
CA ALA A 64 -1.43 6.74 16.70
C ALA A 64 0.04 7.18 16.72
N GLU A 65 0.91 6.36 17.28
CA GLU A 65 2.34 6.66 17.42
C GLU A 65 3.10 6.38 16.10
N VAL A 66 3.63 7.44 15.49
CA VAL A 66 4.37 7.36 14.21
C VAL A 66 5.63 6.51 14.33
N ALA A 67 6.35 6.58 15.45
CA ALA A 67 7.61 5.85 15.65
C ALA A 67 7.37 4.33 15.67
N LEU A 68 6.38 3.88 16.46
CA LEU A 68 5.96 2.50 16.50
C LEU A 68 5.42 2.02 15.14
N GLY A 69 4.58 2.83 14.50
CA GLY A 69 4.08 2.55 13.16
C GLY A 69 5.20 2.36 12.13
N GLY A 70 6.25 3.18 12.22
CA GLY A 70 7.44 3.07 11.39
C GLY A 70 8.26 1.79 11.66
N GLU A 71 8.37 1.36 12.91
CA GLU A 71 9.01 0.08 13.26
C GLU A 71 8.22 -1.10 12.69
N LEU A 72 6.92 -1.13 12.91
CA LEU A 72 6.02 -2.17 12.39
C LEU A 72 6.01 -2.21 10.86
N PHE A 73 6.05 -1.05 10.20
CA PHE A 73 6.14 -0.96 8.74
C PHE A 73 7.45 -1.57 8.23
N ARG A 74 8.58 -1.22 8.82
CA ARG A 74 9.90 -1.76 8.42
C ARG A 74 9.96 -3.27 8.60
N THR A 75 9.35 -3.79 9.65
CA THR A 75 9.37 -5.23 9.97
C THR A 75 8.43 -6.05 9.07
N ASN A 76 7.24 -5.52 8.75
CA ASN A 76 6.19 -6.30 8.11
C ASN A 76 5.91 -5.91 6.65
N CYS A 77 6.19 -4.67 6.24
CA CYS A 77 5.72 -4.11 4.98
C CYS A 77 6.86 -3.75 4.00
N ALA A 78 7.97 -3.24 4.53
CA ALA A 78 9.06 -2.66 3.73
C ALA A 78 9.74 -3.65 2.79
N GLN A 79 9.75 -4.94 3.11
CA GLN A 79 10.32 -5.98 2.25
C GLN A 79 9.66 -6.00 0.85
N CYS A 80 8.37 -5.75 0.78
CA CYS A 80 7.60 -5.74 -0.46
C CYS A 80 7.36 -4.31 -0.98
N HIS A 81 6.97 -3.40 -0.09
CA HIS A 81 6.58 -2.03 -0.45
C HIS A 81 7.73 -1.02 -0.49
N GLY A 82 8.97 -1.47 -0.18
CA GLY A 82 10.12 -0.59 -0.07
C GLY A 82 10.13 0.22 1.22
N ALA A 83 11.31 0.69 1.66
CA ALA A 83 11.46 1.44 2.91
C ALA A 83 10.64 2.75 2.93
N ASN A 84 10.41 3.35 1.77
CA ASN A 84 9.67 4.60 1.58
C ASN A 84 8.25 4.39 1.05
N GLY A 85 7.75 3.15 1.02
CA GLY A 85 6.41 2.84 0.57
C GLY A 85 6.15 3.05 -0.94
N VAL A 86 7.19 3.12 -1.76
CA VAL A 86 7.06 3.37 -3.22
C VAL A 86 6.73 2.10 -4.02
N GLY A 87 6.64 0.96 -3.34
CA GLY A 87 6.43 -0.32 -3.99
C GLY A 87 7.72 -0.98 -4.44
N GLY A 88 7.59 -2.16 -5.05
CA GLY A 88 8.76 -2.92 -5.49
C GLY A 88 8.40 -4.12 -6.36
N ALA A 89 9.39 -4.65 -7.06
CA ALA A 89 9.26 -5.88 -7.82
C ALA A 89 9.20 -7.10 -6.88
N LEU A 90 8.31 -8.02 -7.18
CA LEU A 90 8.16 -9.30 -6.51
C LEU A 90 8.51 -10.44 -7.47
N SER A 91 8.54 -11.66 -6.94
CA SER A 91 8.77 -12.86 -7.75
C SER A 91 7.66 -13.08 -8.80
N GLN A 92 8.01 -13.77 -9.88
CA GLN A 92 7.09 -14.18 -10.96
C GLN A 92 6.42 -12.99 -11.70
N GLY A 93 7.10 -11.86 -11.81
CA GLY A 93 6.59 -10.69 -12.54
C GLY A 93 5.50 -9.91 -11.82
N ARG A 94 5.29 -10.17 -10.53
CA ARG A 94 4.38 -9.39 -9.67
C ARG A 94 5.06 -8.13 -9.16
N VAL A 95 4.25 -7.18 -8.71
CA VAL A 95 4.73 -5.93 -8.11
C VAL A 95 3.93 -5.62 -6.84
N ALA A 96 4.61 -5.18 -5.79
CA ALA A 96 3.95 -4.54 -4.68
C ALA A 96 3.64 -3.09 -5.08
N PRO A 97 2.40 -2.61 -4.94
CA PRO A 97 2.05 -1.27 -5.36
C PRO A 97 2.69 -0.20 -4.47
N SER A 98 2.85 0.99 -5.03
CA SER A 98 3.16 2.18 -4.24
C SER A 98 2.00 2.51 -3.29
N LEU A 99 2.34 2.89 -2.07
CA LEU A 99 1.39 3.33 -1.04
C LEU A 99 1.20 4.86 -1.04
N MET A 100 1.93 5.57 -1.91
CA MET A 100 1.96 7.03 -1.90
C MET A 100 0.64 7.70 -2.33
N GLY A 101 -0.27 6.96 -2.92
CA GLY A 101 -1.62 7.44 -3.27
C GLY A 101 -2.75 6.64 -2.62
N SER A 102 -2.43 5.82 -1.61
CA SER A 102 -3.43 4.98 -0.93
C SER A 102 -3.99 5.71 0.28
N ASP A 103 -5.30 5.71 0.45
CA ASP A 103 -5.97 6.23 1.65
C ASP A 103 -5.95 5.21 2.81
N ALA A 104 -6.34 5.66 3.99
CA ALA A 104 -6.35 4.85 5.21
C ALA A 104 -7.21 3.59 5.09
N LYS A 105 -8.41 3.73 4.48
CA LYS A 105 -9.35 2.62 4.28
C LYS A 105 -8.74 1.53 3.41
N LEU A 106 -8.18 1.92 2.27
CA LEU A 106 -7.53 1.00 1.33
C LEU A 106 -6.35 0.24 1.96
N ILE A 107 -5.53 0.95 2.75
CA ILE A 107 -4.40 0.34 3.47
C ILE A 107 -4.91 -0.66 4.50
N TYR A 108 -5.92 -0.29 5.30
CA TYR A 108 -6.50 -1.16 6.31
C TYR A 108 -7.10 -2.42 5.68
N GLU A 109 -7.94 -2.27 4.66
CA GLU A 109 -8.57 -3.38 3.95
C GLU A 109 -7.56 -4.34 3.31
N ALA A 110 -6.46 -3.79 2.75
CA ALA A 110 -5.37 -4.61 2.24
C ALA A 110 -4.71 -5.44 3.35
N MET A 111 -4.48 -4.87 4.54
CA MET A 111 -3.89 -5.61 5.66
C MET A 111 -4.79 -6.75 6.13
N VAL A 112 -6.09 -6.53 6.28
CA VAL A 112 -7.01 -7.56 6.81
C VAL A 112 -7.44 -8.59 5.76
N SER A 113 -7.38 -8.27 4.47
CA SER A 113 -7.79 -9.18 3.39
C SER A 113 -6.64 -9.91 2.70
N GLY A 114 -5.43 -9.37 2.75
CA GLY A 114 -4.25 -9.96 2.13
C GLY A 114 -4.39 -10.18 0.61
N PRO A 115 -4.57 -9.09 -0.18
CA PRO A 115 -4.83 -9.25 -1.61
C PRO A 115 -3.65 -9.86 -2.35
N GLN A 116 -3.91 -10.85 -3.17
CA GLN A 116 -2.96 -11.50 -4.09
C GLN A 116 -1.75 -12.12 -3.37
N SER A 117 -0.57 -11.49 -3.39
CA SER A 117 0.65 -11.97 -2.73
C SER A 117 0.91 -11.34 -1.37
N MET A 118 0.07 -10.40 -0.94
CA MET A 118 0.16 -9.79 0.38
C MET A 118 -0.34 -10.77 1.44
N PRO A 119 0.39 -10.97 2.55
CA PRO A 119 -0.13 -11.77 3.66
C PRO A 119 -1.32 -11.08 4.35
N VAL A 120 -2.16 -11.87 4.99
CA VAL A 120 -3.23 -11.38 5.87
C VAL A 120 -2.63 -11.01 7.22
N PHE A 121 -2.87 -9.79 7.70
CA PHE A 121 -2.51 -9.33 9.03
C PHE A 121 -3.77 -9.28 9.90
N ALA A 122 -4.12 -10.45 10.47
CA ALA A 122 -5.23 -10.55 11.42
C ALA A 122 -4.95 -9.75 12.70
N ASP A 123 -5.99 -9.41 13.47
CA ASP A 123 -5.85 -8.64 14.71
C ASP A 123 -5.02 -9.37 15.79
N THR A 124 -4.86 -10.68 15.65
CA THR A 124 -3.94 -11.49 16.49
C THR A 124 -2.46 -11.30 16.12
N THR A 125 -2.17 -10.76 14.93
CA THR A 125 -0.80 -10.51 14.43
C THR A 125 -0.44 -9.05 14.55
N LEU A 126 -1.31 -8.18 14.11
CA LEU A 126 -1.23 -6.73 14.26
C LEU A 126 -2.58 -6.26 14.82
N SER A 127 -2.56 -5.67 16.00
CA SER A 127 -3.77 -5.11 16.62
C SER A 127 -4.37 -3.98 15.77
N ILE A 128 -5.54 -3.49 16.14
CA ILE A 128 -6.14 -2.33 15.47
C ILE A 128 -5.21 -1.11 15.62
N GLU A 129 -4.68 -0.90 16.81
CA GLU A 129 -3.75 0.20 17.14
C GLU A 129 -2.44 0.09 16.33
N ASP A 130 -1.92 -1.12 16.14
CA ASP A 130 -0.74 -1.36 15.30
C ASP A 130 -0.99 -0.97 13.84
N LYS A 131 -2.16 -1.34 13.31
CA LYS A 131 -2.58 -0.98 11.95
C LYS A 131 -2.77 0.54 11.82
N GLN A 132 -3.37 1.19 12.81
CA GLN A 132 -3.48 2.65 12.87
C GLN A 132 -2.10 3.32 12.89
N GLY A 133 -1.16 2.79 13.67
CA GLY A 133 0.23 3.24 13.69
C GLY A 133 0.91 3.13 12.32
N ILE A 134 0.76 2.00 11.64
CA ILE A 134 1.28 1.78 10.29
C ILE A 134 0.65 2.77 9.30
N ILE A 135 -0.67 2.96 9.34
CA ILE A 135 -1.38 3.91 8.47
C ILE A 135 -0.86 5.34 8.74
N ARG A 136 -0.73 5.73 10.00
CA ARG A 136 -0.19 7.03 10.39
C ARG A 136 1.22 7.25 9.85
N TYR A 137 2.09 6.25 9.96
CA TYR A 137 3.44 6.33 9.41
C TYR A 137 3.43 6.49 7.88
N ILE A 138 2.57 5.75 7.16
CA ILE A 138 2.43 5.89 5.71
C ILE A 138 1.93 7.29 5.34
N GLN A 139 0.97 7.84 6.08
CA GLN A 139 0.48 9.20 5.89
C GLN A 139 1.58 10.24 6.08
N GLU A 140 2.48 10.04 7.05
CA GLU A 140 3.64 10.91 7.23
C GLU A 140 4.64 10.78 6.07
N LEU A 141 4.86 9.56 5.55
CA LEU A 141 5.66 9.39 4.34
C LEU A 141 5.04 10.08 3.11
N GLN A 142 3.72 10.07 2.99
CA GLN A 142 3.00 10.73 1.89
C GLN A 142 3.12 12.25 1.95
N LYS A 143 3.09 12.84 3.15
CA LYS A 143 3.19 14.29 3.38
C LYS A 143 4.61 14.82 3.22
N ASN A 144 5.58 14.06 3.72
CA ASN A 144 6.97 14.49 3.76
C ASN A 144 7.69 14.06 2.48
N GLU A 145 7.73 14.94 1.50
CA GLU A 145 8.69 14.82 0.40
C GLU A 145 10.12 14.96 0.93
N SER A 146 11.09 14.52 0.14
CA SER A 146 12.52 14.53 0.55
C SER A 146 12.95 15.91 1.03
N PRO A 147 13.21 16.13 2.33
CA PRO A 147 13.64 17.42 2.80
C PRO A 147 15.05 17.71 2.27
N GLY A 148 15.21 18.78 1.51
CA GLY A 148 16.51 19.31 1.10
C GLY A 148 17.07 18.75 -0.21
N GLY A 149 16.27 18.16 -1.11
CA GLY A 149 16.75 17.66 -2.40
C GLY A 149 15.65 17.38 -3.42
N PHE A 150 16.06 16.92 -4.60
CA PHE A 150 15.14 16.39 -5.59
C PHE A 150 14.67 14.99 -5.14
N SER A 151 13.38 14.72 -5.22
CA SER A 151 12.83 13.45 -4.73
C SER A 151 13.28 12.23 -5.55
N LEU A 152 13.71 12.40 -6.79
CA LEU A 152 14.22 11.37 -7.71
C LEU A 152 13.39 10.06 -7.68
N GLY A 153 12.06 10.19 -7.48
CA GLY A 153 11.13 9.06 -7.39
C GLY A 153 11.20 8.27 -6.08
N ARG A 154 11.95 8.75 -5.09
CA ARG A 154 12.16 8.08 -3.77
C ARG A 154 12.75 6.68 -3.87
N LEU A 155 13.45 6.38 -4.96
CA LEU A 155 14.09 5.07 -5.18
C LEU A 155 15.44 4.93 -4.45
N GLY A 156 15.85 6.00 -3.72
CA GLY A 156 17.07 6.00 -2.91
C GLY A 156 18.35 5.83 -3.73
N PRO A 157 19.26 4.94 -3.31
CA PRO A 157 20.62 4.87 -3.86
C PRO A 157 20.73 4.64 -5.37
N VAL A 158 19.68 4.08 -6.00
CA VAL A 158 19.70 3.76 -7.44
C VAL A 158 19.69 5.04 -8.27
N THR A 159 18.75 5.93 -8.04
CA THR A 159 18.61 7.20 -8.78
C THR A 159 19.67 8.22 -8.36
N GLU A 160 20.00 8.25 -7.07
CA GLU A 160 21.06 9.09 -6.54
C GLU A 160 22.43 8.68 -7.11
N GLY A 161 22.73 7.38 -7.12
CA GLY A 161 23.95 6.85 -7.71
C GLY A 161 24.04 7.14 -9.20
N LEU A 162 22.96 6.98 -9.96
CA LEU A 162 22.93 7.32 -11.38
C LEU A 162 23.27 8.80 -11.61
N PHE A 163 22.69 9.70 -10.82
CA PHE A 163 22.96 11.13 -10.92
C PHE A 163 24.44 11.45 -10.61
N ILE A 164 25.01 10.86 -9.54
CA ILE A 164 26.40 11.04 -9.16
C ILE A 164 27.34 10.53 -10.27
N PHE A 165 27.06 9.35 -10.85
CA PHE A 165 27.89 8.80 -11.93
C PHE A 165 27.82 9.64 -13.19
N ILE A 166 26.64 10.03 -13.66
CA ILE A 166 26.51 10.76 -14.92
C ILE A 166 26.98 12.19 -14.78
N VAL A 167 26.54 12.91 -13.74
CA VAL A 167 26.86 14.33 -13.60
C VAL A 167 28.19 14.53 -12.89
N GLY A 168 28.44 13.86 -11.78
CA GLY A 168 29.65 14.02 -10.99
C GLY A 168 30.89 13.52 -11.71
N LEU A 169 30.89 12.26 -12.14
CA LEU A 169 32.02 11.68 -12.84
C LEU A 169 32.20 12.33 -14.23
N GLY A 170 31.13 12.60 -14.94
CA GLY A 170 31.15 13.30 -16.22
C GLY A 170 31.76 14.68 -16.12
N ALA A 171 31.41 15.48 -15.10
CA ALA A 171 32.01 16.78 -14.84
C ALA A 171 33.52 16.68 -14.53
N LEU A 172 33.92 15.69 -13.75
CA LEU A 172 35.36 15.46 -13.46
C LEU A 172 36.15 15.12 -14.72
N ILE A 173 35.61 14.28 -15.61
CA ILE A 173 36.25 13.95 -16.88
C ILE A 173 36.40 15.15 -17.82
N ILE A 174 35.40 16.05 -17.84
CA ILE A 174 35.43 17.27 -18.65
C ILE A 174 36.43 18.28 -18.09
N ALA A 175 36.57 18.33 -16.75
CA ALA A 175 37.49 19.26 -16.08
C ALA A 175 38.97 18.81 -16.08
N ALA A 176 39.26 17.54 -16.36
CA ALA A 176 40.58 16.96 -16.42
C ALA A 176 41.22 17.13 -17.82
#